data_8b278a13f1898b13a8798947c7e2ae3d
#
_entry.id   8b278a13f1898b13a8798947c7e2ae3d
#
_cell.length_a   1.000
_cell.length_b   1.000
_cell.length_c   1.000
_cell.angle_alpha   90.00
_cell.angle_beta   90.00
_cell.angle_gamma   90.00
#
_symmetry.space_group_name_H-M   'P 1'
#
loop_
_entity.id
_entity.type
_entity.pdbx_description
1 polymer ?
#
loop_
_entity_poly.entity_id
_entity_poly.type
_entity_poly.pdbx_seq_one_letter_code
_entity_poly.pdbx_strand_id
1 'polypeptide(L)'
;MGKRRPSGDGMVRKRDDGRWEGRIVVGHKANGDPIFRHVYAKTQKALTEKLHQSIECYQDVELTEDSRMTLSEWLDRWLAEYKDGTIRPGTLEGYRNYIENYIKPQLGGKQVSLITTQDVQRMYRRLKNGGRVREDAEGSKRLSDSTVRHIHTMLHGAMKAAVQAHIIPKNP
;
A
#
# COMPACT_ATOMS: atom_id res chain seq x y z
N MET A 1 17.90 26.94 25.92
CA MET A 1 17.04 27.26 24.77
C MET A 1 17.23 26.17 23.71
N GLY A 2 16.21 25.33 23.46
CA GLY A 2 16.26 24.30 22.42
C GLY A 2 16.27 24.92 21.03
N LYS A 3 17.24 24.53 20.19
CA LYS A 3 17.30 24.94 18.78
C LYS A 3 15.98 24.57 18.08
N ARG A 4 15.29 25.55 17.47
CA ARG A 4 14.15 25.31 16.60
C ARG A 4 14.61 24.42 15.44
N ARG A 5 13.92 23.28 15.23
CA ARG A 5 14.18 22.41 14.10
C ARG A 5 13.85 23.13 12.79
N PRO A 6 14.60 22.84 11.68
CA PRO A 6 14.27 23.37 10.38
C PRO A 6 12.84 22.99 9.97
N SER A 7 12.19 23.86 9.21
CA SER A 7 10.88 23.60 8.62
C SER A 7 11.02 22.45 7.63
N GLY A 8 10.29 21.35 7.85
CA GLY A 8 10.38 20.12 7.04
C GLY A 8 10.75 18.84 7.79
N ASP A 9 11.41 18.96 8.96
CA ASP A 9 11.88 17.79 9.75
C ASP A 9 10.79 16.97 10.45
N GLY A 10 9.51 17.31 10.21
CA GLY A 10 8.38 16.64 10.84
C GLY A 10 8.24 16.92 12.35
N MET A 11 7.09 16.63 12.92
CA MET A 11 6.83 16.72 14.35
C MET A 11 7.16 15.39 15.03
N VAL A 12 7.87 15.43 16.15
CA VAL A 12 8.23 14.26 16.96
C VAL A 12 7.74 14.45 18.37
N ARG A 13 7.00 13.46 18.93
CA ARG A 13 6.56 13.43 20.32
C ARG A 13 6.66 12.02 20.90
N LYS A 14 6.81 11.94 22.21
CA LYS A 14 6.66 10.68 22.95
C LYS A 14 5.19 10.56 23.35
N ARG A 15 4.61 9.40 23.15
CA ARG A 15 3.23 9.07 23.53
C ARG A 15 3.19 8.51 24.94
N ASP A 16 2.01 8.53 25.55
CA ASP A 16 1.78 7.99 26.89
C ASP A 16 2.00 6.47 26.94
N ASP A 17 1.83 5.76 25.81
CA ASP A 17 2.11 4.34 25.65
C ASP A 17 3.63 4.02 25.52
N GLY A 18 4.50 5.02 25.74
CA GLY A 18 5.95 4.90 25.70
C GLY A 18 6.56 4.86 24.30
N ARG A 19 5.75 4.78 23.23
CA ARG A 19 6.23 4.83 21.84
C ARG A 19 6.49 6.26 21.40
N TRP A 20 7.38 6.40 20.44
CA TRP A 20 7.63 7.65 19.75
C TRP A 20 6.79 7.76 18.49
N GLU A 21 6.17 8.90 18.29
CA GLU A 21 5.36 9.26 17.13
C GLU A 21 5.98 10.44 16.42
N GLY A 22 6.07 10.35 15.11
CA GLY A 22 6.42 11.45 14.21
C GLY A 22 5.37 11.61 13.14
N ARG A 23 5.22 12.84 12.60
CA ARG A 23 4.36 13.11 11.46
C ARG A 23 5.05 14.04 10.47
N ILE A 24 4.87 13.75 9.19
CA ILE A 24 5.31 14.59 8.07
C ILE A 24 4.10 14.99 7.23
N VAL A 25 4.18 16.13 6.57
CA VAL A 25 3.20 16.53 5.55
C VAL A 25 3.58 15.83 4.26
N VAL A 26 2.63 15.15 3.64
CA VAL A 26 2.84 14.38 2.40
C VAL A 26 1.99 14.90 1.23
N GLY A 27 1.17 15.91 1.46
CA GLY A 27 0.31 16.55 0.47
C GLY A 27 -0.67 17.51 1.13
N HIS A 28 -1.53 18.10 0.34
CA HIS A 28 -2.59 19.00 0.78
C HIS A 28 -3.94 18.56 0.21
N LYS A 29 -5.01 18.84 0.95
CA LYS A 29 -6.37 18.64 0.50
C LYS A 29 -6.76 19.75 -0.47
N ALA A 30 -7.89 19.59 -1.18
CA ALA A 30 -8.44 20.62 -2.05
C ALA A 30 -8.73 21.97 -1.32
N ASN A 31 -8.99 21.90 -0.01
CA ASN A 31 -9.19 23.10 0.85
C ASN A 31 -7.89 23.67 1.42
N GLY A 32 -6.72 23.16 1.05
CA GLY A 32 -5.40 23.60 1.52
C GLY A 32 -4.93 22.95 2.85
N ASP A 33 -5.75 22.16 3.52
CA ASP A 33 -5.34 21.48 4.75
C ASP A 33 -4.25 20.44 4.48
N PRO A 34 -3.22 20.32 5.34
CA PRO A 34 -2.15 19.34 5.14
C PRO A 34 -2.62 17.90 5.37
N ILE A 35 -2.16 17.00 4.51
CA ILE A 35 -2.29 15.54 4.68
C ILE A 35 -1.07 15.05 5.45
N PHE A 36 -1.29 14.47 6.63
CA PHE A 36 -0.22 13.96 7.48
C PHE A 36 -0.03 12.46 7.32
N ARG A 37 1.24 12.04 7.25
CA ARG A 37 1.66 10.67 7.48
C ARG A 37 2.25 10.52 8.86
N HIS A 38 1.76 9.54 9.62
CA HIS A 38 2.25 9.21 10.96
C HIS A 38 3.24 8.04 10.89
N VAL A 39 4.33 8.16 11.63
CA VAL A 39 5.39 7.15 11.74
C VAL A 39 5.60 6.84 13.21
N TYR A 40 5.74 5.56 13.55
CA TYR A 40 5.89 5.11 14.93
C TYR A 40 7.15 4.29 15.12
N ALA A 41 7.81 4.46 16.27
CA ALA A 41 8.97 3.67 16.66
C ALA A 41 9.05 3.49 18.18
N LYS A 42 9.80 2.46 18.63
CA LYS A 42 10.06 2.21 20.07
C LYS A 42 11.07 3.20 20.65
N THR A 43 11.99 3.71 19.83
CA THR A 43 13.03 4.66 20.27
C THR A 43 13.02 5.92 19.40
N GLN A 44 13.51 7.03 19.95
CA GLN A 44 13.60 8.29 19.21
C GLN A 44 14.54 8.17 17.99
N LYS A 45 15.68 7.48 18.14
CA LYS A 45 16.63 7.27 17.03
C LYS A 45 15.99 6.53 15.88
N ALA A 46 15.33 5.39 16.15
CA ALA A 46 14.62 4.63 15.13
C ALA A 46 13.46 5.41 14.49
N LEU A 47 12.82 6.32 15.23
CA LEU A 47 11.81 7.21 14.67
C LEU A 47 12.44 8.22 13.70
N THR A 48 13.55 8.84 14.07
CA THR A 48 14.24 9.82 13.22
C THR A 48 14.69 9.18 11.91
N GLU A 49 15.29 7.99 11.95
CA GLU A 49 15.67 7.22 10.76
C GLU A 49 14.47 6.95 9.84
N LYS A 50 13.35 6.50 10.41
CA LYS A 50 12.11 6.25 9.67
C LYS A 50 11.50 7.54 9.09
N LEU A 51 11.59 8.66 9.81
CA LEU A 51 11.12 9.96 9.32
C LEU A 51 11.95 10.41 8.13
N HIS A 52 13.28 10.35 8.20
CA HIS A 52 14.16 10.69 7.08
C HIS A 52 13.83 9.84 5.84
N GLN A 53 13.73 8.52 5.98
CA GLN A 53 13.32 7.63 4.89
C GLN A 53 11.94 7.99 4.32
N SER A 54 11.01 8.41 5.19
CA SER A 54 9.69 8.86 4.73
C SER A 54 9.80 10.18 3.98
N ILE A 55 10.54 11.16 4.50
CA ILE A 55 10.75 12.46 3.86
C ILE A 55 11.36 12.24 2.45
N GLU A 56 12.43 11.46 2.33
CA GLU A 56 13.04 11.12 1.04
C GLU A 56 12.04 10.48 0.07
N CYS A 57 11.17 9.59 0.56
CA CYS A 57 10.15 8.95 -0.29
C CYS A 57 9.08 9.92 -0.81
N TYR A 58 8.78 10.99 -0.05
CA TYR A 58 7.69 11.94 -0.37
C TYR A 58 8.20 13.31 -0.79
N GLN A 59 9.52 13.52 -0.91
CA GLN A 59 10.13 14.84 -1.14
C GLN A 59 9.63 15.52 -2.43
N ASP A 60 9.31 14.74 -3.45
CA ASP A 60 8.86 15.23 -4.75
C ASP A 60 7.43 14.77 -5.12
N VAL A 61 6.67 14.26 -4.14
CA VAL A 61 5.35 13.69 -4.39
C VAL A 61 4.32 14.32 -3.46
N GLU A 62 3.41 15.11 -4.03
CA GLU A 62 2.24 15.61 -3.33
C GLU A 62 1.09 14.60 -3.45
N LEU A 63 0.80 13.89 -2.36
CA LEU A 63 -0.27 12.89 -2.33
C LEU A 63 -1.65 13.54 -2.27
N THR A 64 -2.61 12.93 -2.94
CA THR A 64 -4.02 13.32 -2.92
C THR A 64 -4.77 12.79 -1.69
N GLU A 65 -6.00 13.22 -1.46
CA GLU A 65 -6.88 12.68 -0.41
C GLU A 65 -7.10 11.17 -0.58
N ASP A 66 -7.09 10.68 -1.80
CA ASP A 66 -7.22 9.26 -2.18
C ASP A 66 -6.09 8.38 -1.60
N SER A 67 -5.00 8.95 -1.13
CA SER A 67 -3.92 8.20 -0.46
C SER A 67 -4.35 7.47 0.83
N ARG A 68 -5.51 7.83 1.40
CA ARG A 68 -6.13 7.16 2.54
C ARG A 68 -6.97 5.95 2.16
N MET A 69 -7.27 5.79 0.88
CA MET A 69 -8.03 4.69 0.33
C MET A 69 -7.41 3.34 0.71
N THR A 70 -8.26 2.37 0.98
CA THR A 70 -7.83 0.98 1.20
C THR A 70 -7.40 0.34 -0.12
N LEU A 71 -6.63 -0.75 -0.04
CA LEU A 71 -6.27 -1.51 -1.25
C LEU A 71 -7.52 -2.07 -1.94
N SER A 72 -8.53 -2.46 -1.19
CA SER A 72 -9.81 -2.94 -1.75
C SER A 72 -10.46 -1.87 -2.63
N GLU A 73 -10.66 -0.67 -2.07
CA GLU A 73 -11.26 0.46 -2.78
C GLU A 73 -10.44 0.87 -4.01
N TRP A 74 -9.12 0.89 -3.87
CA TRP A 74 -8.24 1.20 -5.00
C TRP A 74 -8.34 0.17 -6.13
N LEU A 75 -8.33 -1.13 -5.81
CA LEU A 75 -8.39 -2.18 -6.83
C LEU A 75 -9.73 -2.20 -7.55
N ASP A 76 -10.84 -1.95 -6.84
CA ASP A 76 -12.17 -1.83 -7.45
C ASP A 76 -12.22 -0.65 -8.42
N ARG A 77 -11.74 0.52 -7.99
CA ARG A 77 -11.61 1.71 -8.81
C ARG A 77 -10.69 1.49 -10.02
N TRP A 78 -9.56 0.85 -9.81
CA TRP A 78 -8.61 0.55 -10.88
C TRP A 78 -9.20 -0.38 -11.94
N LEU A 79 -9.99 -1.39 -11.56
CA LEU A 79 -10.71 -2.22 -12.51
C LEU A 79 -11.71 -1.41 -13.32
N ALA A 80 -12.52 -0.58 -12.66
CA ALA A 80 -13.59 0.19 -13.29
C ALA A 80 -13.06 1.30 -14.20
N GLU A 81 -12.06 2.08 -13.74
CA GLU A 81 -11.60 3.27 -14.45
C GLU A 81 -10.44 3.02 -15.40
N TYR A 82 -9.58 2.02 -15.13
CA TYR A 82 -8.35 1.80 -15.91
C TYR A 82 -8.36 0.51 -16.73
N LYS A 83 -9.23 -0.46 -16.41
CA LYS A 83 -9.22 -1.76 -17.08
C LYS A 83 -10.49 -2.06 -17.85
N ASP A 84 -11.62 -1.59 -17.39
CA ASP A 84 -12.87 -1.77 -18.14
C ASP A 84 -12.77 -1.14 -19.53
N GLY A 85 -13.21 -1.86 -20.55
CA GLY A 85 -13.09 -1.47 -21.95
C GLY A 85 -11.66 -1.48 -22.54
N THR A 86 -10.59 -1.65 -21.73
CA THR A 86 -9.19 -1.68 -22.23
C THR A 86 -8.61 -3.07 -22.38
N ILE A 87 -9.20 -4.07 -21.71
CA ILE A 87 -8.78 -5.48 -21.78
C ILE A 87 -9.96 -6.36 -22.13
N ARG A 88 -9.66 -7.59 -22.60
CA ARG A 88 -10.70 -8.56 -22.95
C ARG A 88 -11.57 -8.91 -21.74
N PRO A 89 -12.90 -9.12 -21.91
CA PRO A 89 -13.81 -9.44 -20.80
C PRO A 89 -13.34 -10.61 -19.92
N GLY A 90 -12.86 -11.70 -20.53
CA GLY A 90 -12.33 -12.84 -19.78
C GLY A 90 -11.08 -12.52 -18.93
N THR A 91 -10.25 -11.56 -19.39
CA THR A 91 -9.10 -11.08 -18.59
C THR A 91 -9.57 -10.22 -17.41
N LEU A 92 -10.57 -9.36 -17.65
CA LEU A 92 -11.18 -8.55 -16.59
C LEU A 92 -11.80 -9.41 -15.49
N GLU A 93 -12.53 -10.46 -15.89
CA GLU A 93 -13.10 -11.46 -14.97
C GLU A 93 -12.00 -12.18 -14.16
N GLY A 94 -10.92 -12.58 -14.82
CA GLY A 94 -9.75 -13.17 -14.17
C GLY A 94 -9.12 -12.22 -13.13
N TYR A 95 -9.01 -10.95 -13.45
CA TYR A 95 -8.50 -9.93 -12.51
C TYR A 95 -9.43 -9.74 -11.32
N ARG A 96 -10.74 -9.67 -11.56
CA ARG A 96 -11.76 -9.61 -10.48
C ARG A 96 -11.65 -10.81 -9.56
N ASN A 97 -11.54 -12.01 -10.13
CA ASN A 97 -11.35 -13.23 -9.35
C ASN A 97 -10.05 -13.19 -8.50
N TYR A 98 -8.93 -12.72 -9.05
CA TYR A 98 -7.68 -12.58 -8.28
C TYR A 98 -7.82 -11.59 -7.13
N ILE A 99 -8.49 -10.46 -7.35
CA ILE A 99 -8.71 -9.44 -6.34
C ILE A 99 -9.58 -9.98 -5.20
N GLU A 100 -10.75 -10.53 -5.54
CA GLU A 100 -11.73 -10.96 -4.53
C GLU A 100 -11.23 -12.15 -3.71
N ASN A 101 -10.65 -13.15 -4.35
CA ASN A 101 -10.32 -14.40 -3.68
C ASN A 101 -8.92 -14.43 -3.06
N TYR A 102 -7.98 -13.61 -3.53
CA TYR A 102 -6.58 -13.74 -3.12
C TYR A 102 -6.00 -12.47 -2.48
N ILE A 103 -6.36 -11.29 -2.94
CA ILE A 103 -5.76 -10.04 -2.46
C ILE A 103 -6.59 -9.41 -1.35
N LYS A 104 -7.89 -9.18 -1.57
CA LYS A 104 -8.78 -8.54 -0.59
C LYS A 104 -8.78 -9.24 0.76
N PRO A 105 -8.84 -10.58 0.87
CA PRO A 105 -8.84 -11.26 2.17
C PRO A 105 -7.55 -11.05 2.99
N GLN A 106 -6.45 -10.70 2.34
CA GLN A 106 -5.15 -10.60 3.00
C GLN A 106 -4.67 -9.15 3.19
N LEU A 107 -4.93 -8.29 2.23
CA LEU A 107 -4.42 -6.91 2.19
C LEU A 107 -5.51 -5.86 1.94
N GLY A 108 -6.73 -6.27 1.59
CA GLY A 108 -7.79 -5.35 1.15
C GLY A 108 -8.13 -4.24 2.14
N GLY A 109 -8.17 -4.52 3.44
CA GLY A 109 -8.46 -3.53 4.47
C GLY A 109 -7.28 -2.61 4.84
N LYS A 110 -6.09 -2.82 4.27
CA LYS A 110 -4.94 -1.98 4.54
C LYS A 110 -4.95 -0.76 3.62
N GLN A 111 -4.63 0.42 4.16
CA GLN A 111 -4.45 1.61 3.32
C GLN A 111 -3.36 1.37 2.28
N VAL A 112 -3.63 1.73 1.03
CA VAL A 112 -2.72 1.49 -0.10
C VAL A 112 -1.34 2.13 0.13
N SER A 113 -1.30 3.31 0.74
CA SER A 113 -0.07 4.03 1.09
C SER A 113 0.75 3.38 2.22
N LEU A 114 0.17 2.44 2.96
CA LEU A 114 0.83 1.72 4.05
C LEU A 114 1.29 0.31 3.66
N ILE A 115 1.05 -0.12 2.44
CA ILE A 115 1.48 -1.43 1.95
C ILE A 115 2.98 -1.40 1.72
N THR A 116 3.65 -2.40 2.27
CA THR A 116 5.10 -2.57 2.13
C THR A 116 5.42 -3.76 1.23
N THR A 117 6.63 -3.77 0.67
CA THR A 117 7.16 -4.93 -0.06
C THR A 117 7.08 -6.22 0.77
N GLN A 118 7.30 -6.11 2.10
CA GLN A 118 7.19 -7.27 3.00
C GLN A 118 5.75 -7.81 3.12
N ASP A 119 4.75 -6.94 3.10
CA ASP A 119 3.35 -7.36 3.12
C ASP A 119 3.00 -8.15 1.85
N VAL A 120 3.42 -7.64 0.69
CA VAL A 120 3.22 -8.28 -0.61
C VAL A 120 3.95 -9.62 -0.67
N GLN A 121 5.20 -9.70 -0.20
CA GLN A 121 5.96 -10.95 -0.14
C GLN A 121 5.34 -11.98 0.82
N ARG A 122 4.78 -11.53 1.94
CA ARG A 122 4.05 -12.39 2.88
C ARG A 122 2.78 -12.95 2.24
N MET A 123 2.05 -12.13 1.51
CA MET A 123 0.88 -12.57 0.76
C MET A 123 1.26 -13.66 -0.25
N TYR A 124 2.28 -13.46 -1.09
CA TYR A 124 2.70 -14.50 -2.06
C TYR A 124 3.11 -15.81 -1.41
N ARG A 125 3.82 -15.76 -0.27
CA ARG A 125 4.15 -17.00 0.49
C ARG A 125 2.91 -17.71 0.98
N ARG A 126 1.91 -17.00 1.50
CA ARG A 126 0.64 -17.61 1.93
C ARG A 126 -0.11 -18.24 0.76
N LEU A 127 -0.16 -17.56 -0.39
CA LEU A 127 -0.80 -18.07 -1.59
C LEU A 127 -0.15 -19.37 -2.09
N LYS A 128 1.18 -19.44 -2.04
CA LYS A 128 1.91 -20.67 -2.39
C LYS A 128 1.66 -21.82 -1.42
N ASN A 129 1.45 -21.55 -0.14
CA ASN A 129 1.33 -22.57 0.89
C ASN A 129 -0.12 -23.03 1.14
N GLY A 130 -1.14 -22.29 0.76
CA GLY A 130 -2.53 -22.63 1.07
C GLY A 130 -3.54 -21.60 0.58
N GLY A 131 -3.26 -20.87 -0.51
CA GLY A 131 -4.11 -19.79 -1.00
C GLY A 131 -5.27 -20.22 -1.89
N ARG A 132 -5.40 -21.48 -2.27
CA ARG A 132 -6.43 -21.94 -3.20
C ARG A 132 -7.80 -21.96 -2.52
N VAL A 133 -8.81 -21.41 -3.18
CA VAL A 133 -10.20 -21.39 -2.67
C VAL A 133 -10.82 -22.78 -2.65
N ARG A 134 -10.50 -23.60 -3.66
CA ARG A 134 -10.92 -25.01 -3.73
C ARG A 134 -9.69 -25.91 -3.71
N GLU A 135 -9.79 -27.04 -3.05
CA GLU A 135 -8.76 -28.09 -3.07
C GLU A 135 -8.65 -28.66 -4.49
N ASP A 136 -7.46 -29.08 -4.89
CA ASP A 136 -7.28 -29.88 -6.12
C ASP A 136 -7.64 -31.35 -5.87
N ALA A 137 -7.50 -32.19 -6.90
CA ALA A 137 -7.80 -33.61 -6.81
C ALA A 137 -6.95 -34.35 -5.76
N GLU A 138 -5.84 -33.77 -5.33
CA GLU A 138 -4.91 -34.29 -4.33
C GLU A 138 -5.13 -33.70 -2.94
N GLY A 139 -6.19 -32.87 -2.75
CA GLY A 139 -6.50 -32.17 -1.50
C GLY A 139 -5.58 -31.00 -1.16
N SER A 140 -4.78 -30.54 -2.13
CA SER A 140 -3.87 -29.42 -1.94
C SER A 140 -4.56 -28.07 -2.15
N LYS A 141 -4.27 -27.14 -1.27
CA LYS A 141 -4.70 -25.71 -1.40
C LYS A 141 -3.61 -24.80 -1.94
N ARG A 142 -2.53 -25.33 -2.48
CA ARG A 142 -1.42 -24.55 -3.03
C ARG A 142 -1.79 -23.95 -4.39
N LEU A 143 -1.46 -22.68 -4.58
CA LEU A 143 -1.54 -22.08 -5.91
C LEU A 143 -0.30 -22.41 -6.74
N SER A 144 -0.49 -22.61 -8.04
CA SER A 144 0.62 -22.77 -8.97
C SER A 144 1.47 -21.51 -9.04
N ASP A 145 2.76 -21.67 -9.33
CA ASP A 145 3.67 -20.54 -9.52
C ASP A 145 3.22 -19.63 -10.65
N SER A 146 2.59 -20.18 -11.68
CA SER A 146 2.00 -19.42 -12.79
C SER A 146 0.88 -18.50 -12.29
N THR A 147 -0.05 -19.02 -11.46
CA THR A 147 -1.15 -18.23 -10.90
C THR A 147 -0.61 -17.11 -10.02
N VAL A 148 0.36 -17.40 -9.14
CA VAL A 148 0.98 -16.38 -8.27
C VAL A 148 1.68 -15.31 -9.12
N ARG A 149 2.31 -15.68 -10.22
CA ARG A 149 2.94 -14.73 -11.18
C ARG A 149 1.90 -13.83 -11.84
N HIS A 150 0.75 -14.36 -12.25
CA HIS A 150 -0.33 -13.55 -12.82
C HIS A 150 -0.90 -12.56 -11.79
N ILE A 151 -1.11 -13.00 -10.53
CA ILE A 151 -1.52 -12.13 -9.44
C ILE A 151 -0.48 -11.01 -9.23
N HIS A 152 0.81 -11.35 -9.21
CA HIS A 152 1.89 -10.36 -9.11
C HIS A 152 1.85 -9.35 -10.25
N THR A 153 1.77 -9.80 -11.49
CA THR A 153 1.76 -8.91 -12.67
C THR A 153 0.57 -7.94 -12.62
N MET A 154 -0.61 -8.44 -12.27
CA MET A 154 -1.82 -7.63 -12.12
C MET A 154 -1.68 -6.61 -10.97
N LEU A 155 -1.27 -7.06 -9.77
CA LEU A 155 -1.10 -6.19 -8.61
C LEU A 155 -0.03 -5.13 -8.86
N HIS A 156 1.12 -5.51 -9.45
CA HIS A 156 2.17 -4.58 -9.84
C HIS A 156 1.64 -3.49 -10.79
N GLY A 157 0.81 -3.86 -11.77
CA GLY A 157 0.17 -2.93 -12.69
C GLY A 157 -0.78 -1.96 -11.97
N ALA A 158 -1.59 -2.46 -11.04
CA ALA A 158 -2.49 -1.64 -10.22
C ALA A 158 -1.71 -0.66 -9.31
N MET A 159 -0.63 -1.13 -8.67
CA MET A 159 0.21 -0.27 -7.84
C MET A 159 1.01 0.75 -8.66
N LYS A 160 1.41 0.40 -9.90
CA LYS A 160 2.01 1.36 -10.83
C LYS A 160 1.03 2.48 -11.20
N ALA A 161 -0.23 2.15 -11.45
CA ALA A 161 -1.27 3.15 -11.69
C ALA A 161 -1.51 4.03 -10.45
N ALA A 162 -1.43 3.47 -9.24
CA ALA A 162 -1.53 4.25 -8.00
C ALA A 162 -0.39 5.28 -7.83
N VAL A 163 0.82 4.93 -8.29
CA VAL A 163 1.95 5.90 -8.35
C VAL A 163 1.64 7.02 -9.34
N GLN A 164 1.16 6.69 -10.53
CA GLN A 164 0.81 7.69 -11.56
C GLN A 164 -0.34 8.61 -11.14
N ALA A 165 -1.27 8.09 -10.33
CA ALA A 165 -2.37 8.85 -9.74
C ALA A 165 -2.00 9.61 -8.45
N HIS A 166 -0.73 9.65 -8.07
CA HIS A 166 -0.23 10.28 -6.84
C HIS A 166 -0.90 9.78 -5.54
N ILE A 167 -1.36 8.54 -5.53
CA ILE A 167 -1.95 7.87 -4.36
C ILE A 167 -0.85 7.29 -3.46
N ILE A 168 0.22 6.80 -4.07
CA ILE A 168 1.42 6.30 -3.37
C ILE A 168 2.69 6.85 -4.04
N PRO A 169 3.78 7.04 -3.27
CA PRO A 169 5.01 7.61 -3.80
C PRO A 169 5.81 6.63 -4.66
N LYS A 170 5.70 5.34 -4.38
CA LYS A 170 6.41 4.28 -5.10
C LYS A 170 5.66 2.96 -5.05
N ASN A 171 5.93 2.10 -6.01
CA ASN A 171 5.41 0.74 -6.06
C ASN A 171 6.15 -0.13 -5.00
N PRO A 172 5.43 -0.78 -4.09
CA PRO A 172 6.01 -1.58 -3.01
C PRO A 172 6.68 -2.89 -3.46
#